data_8e2fd8a4932e688205781c3449a4dbc7
#
_entry.id   8e2fd8a4932e688205781c3449a4dbc7
#
_cell.length_a   1.000
_cell.length_b   1.000
_cell.length_c   1.000
_cell.angle_alpha   90.00
_cell.angle_beta   90.00
_cell.angle_gamma   90.00
#
_symmetry.space_group_name_H-M   'P 1'
#
loop_
_entity.id
_entity.type
_entity.pdbx_description
1 polymer ?
#
loop_
_entity_poly.entity_id
_entity_poly.type
_entity_poly.pdbx_seq_one_letter_code
_entity_poly.pdbx_strand_id
1 'polypeptide(L)'
;MKLLLLILVIISCGLAVHAQRGWEAGGWIGAAHYFGDLNTNYDLTDAGIAGGAIVRYNFNERISLRFGAHYGQLSAYDSDSPNAYERARNLHFKSDIIDGIAGFEFNFLPYVHGSKDYFFTPYVFAGLSFFHYNPKAEYNGEWVELRPLGTEGQFKGEEYYSISAGLAYGMGVKFDLSYRWSLNIELSARSLFTDYLDDVSTVYPDKSDLRRLRGDLAVALSDRSIIIPELSDATLGRAGQQRGQSNTKDQYAFLSVGLVYYFGDLRCPTY
;
A
#
# COMPACT_ATOMS: atom_id res chain seq x y z
N MET A 1 17.99 15.33 -29.67
CA MET A 1 17.18 16.26 -30.46
C MET A 1 15.94 15.61 -31.07
N LYS A 2 16.04 14.54 -31.88
CA LYS A 2 14.87 13.89 -32.52
C LYS A 2 13.81 13.36 -31.52
N LEU A 3 14.21 12.79 -30.41
CA LEU A 3 13.30 12.28 -29.34
C LEU A 3 12.54 13.42 -28.66
N LEU A 4 13.22 14.54 -28.37
CA LEU A 4 12.60 15.73 -27.77
C LEU A 4 11.56 16.38 -28.73
N LEU A 5 11.86 16.41 -30.03
CA LEU A 5 10.92 16.91 -31.05
C LEU A 5 9.70 15.97 -31.16
N LEU A 6 9.87 14.67 -31.09
CA LEU A 6 8.77 13.70 -31.10
C LEU A 6 7.85 13.87 -29.91
N ILE A 7 8.41 14.07 -28.71
CA ILE A 7 7.66 14.34 -27.48
C ILE A 7 6.91 15.68 -27.59
N LEU A 8 7.55 16.71 -28.13
CA LEU A 8 6.90 18.02 -28.33
C LEU A 8 5.74 17.96 -29.33
N VAL A 9 5.87 17.18 -30.42
CA VAL A 9 4.81 16.98 -31.42
C VAL A 9 3.65 16.17 -30.84
N ILE A 10 3.91 15.15 -29.99
CA ILE A 10 2.85 14.40 -29.33
C ILE A 10 2.10 15.29 -28.31
N ILE A 11 2.78 16.19 -27.62
CA ILE A 11 2.18 17.16 -26.70
C ILE A 11 1.35 18.21 -27.45
N SER A 12 1.80 18.65 -28.61
CA SER A 12 1.09 19.69 -29.39
C SER A 12 -0.17 19.18 -30.13
N CYS A 13 -0.24 17.90 -30.47
CA CYS A 13 -1.46 17.33 -31.08
C CYS A 13 -2.62 17.13 -30.10
N GLY A 14 -2.40 17.27 -28.77
CA GLY A 14 -3.42 17.07 -27.75
C GLY A 14 -4.29 18.28 -27.39
N LEU A 15 -4.09 19.46 -28.00
CA LEU A 15 -4.68 20.72 -27.50
C LEU A 15 -6.00 21.16 -28.11
N ALA A 16 -6.62 20.38 -29.00
CA ALA A 16 -7.85 20.78 -29.72
C ALA A 16 -9.09 19.89 -29.42
N VAL A 17 -9.10 19.08 -28.36
CA VAL A 17 -10.30 18.32 -28.00
C VAL A 17 -11.11 19.12 -26.99
N HIS A 18 -12.33 19.46 -27.33
CA HIS A 18 -13.33 20.03 -26.42
C HIS A 18 -13.80 18.97 -25.40
N ALA A 19 -12.89 18.54 -24.51
CA ALA A 19 -13.11 17.50 -23.53
C ALA A 19 -13.92 18.01 -22.34
N GLN A 20 -14.69 17.14 -21.73
CA GLN A 20 -15.33 17.42 -20.46
C GLN A 20 -14.24 17.58 -19.38
N ARG A 21 -14.12 18.79 -18.84
CA ARG A 21 -13.18 19.13 -17.77
C ARG A 21 -13.94 19.30 -16.47
N GLY A 22 -13.36 18.88 -15.37
CA GLY A 22 -13.99 19.12 -14.08
C GLY A 22 -13.42 18.30 -12.95
N TRP A 23 -13.88 18.62 -11.75
CA TRP A 23 -13.52 17.94 -10.54
C TRP A 23 -14.44 16.76 -10.29
N GLU A 24 -13.86 15.71 -9.74
CA GLU A 24 -14.55 14.57 -9.16
C GLU A 24 -14.08 14.41 -7.71
N ALA A 25 -14.99 14.04 -6.81
CA ALA A 25 -14.63 13.63 -5.48
C ALA A 25 -15.53 12.49 -5.00
N GLY A 26 -14.97 11.59 -4.23
CA GLY A 26 -15.72 10.45 -3.72
C GLY A 26 -15.04 9.74 -2.59
N GLY A 27 -15.74 8.74 -2.07
CA GLY A 27 -15.25 7.83 -1.05
C GLY A 27 -15.30 6.40 -1.52
N TRP A 28 -14.50 5.56 -0.89
CA TRP A 28 -14.45 4.14 -1.15
C TRP A 28 -14.25 3.35 0.16
N ILE A 29 -14.63 2.08 0.11
CA ILE A 29 -14.38 1.07 1.14
C ILE A 29 -13.80 -0.18 0.47
N GLY A 30 -13.10 -1.01 1.25
CA GLY A 30 -12.49 -2.20 0.69
C GLY A 30 -11.63 -2.96 1.68
N ALA A 31 -10.70 -3.72 1.13
CA ALA A 31 -9.76 -4.55 1.85
C ALA A 31 -8.32 -4.10 1.63
N ALA A 32 -7.49 -4.26 2.65
CA ALA A 32 -6.05 -4.03 2.62
C ALA A 32 -5.30 -5.36 2.78
N HIS A 33 -4.23 -5.55 2.02
CA HIS A 33 -3.36 -6.71 2.10
C HIS A 33 -1.89 -6.27 2.20
N TYR A 34 -1.13 -6.96 3.02
CA TYR A 34 0.31 -6.78 3.17
C TYR A 34 1.06 -7.87 2.39
N PHE A 35 2.21 -7.50 1.81
CA PHE A 35 3.16 -8.39 1.16
C PHE A 35 4.58 -7.97 1.54
N GLY A 36 5.37 -8.89 2.07
CA GLY A 36 6.73 -8.67 2.55
C GLY A 36 7.24 -9.86 3.33
N ASP A 37 8.12 -9.64 4.31
CA ASP A 37 8.83 -10.70 5.03
C ASP A 37 7.92 -11.65 5.82
N LEU A 38 6.73 -11.18 6.24
CA LEU A 38 5.73 -11.98 6.96
C LEU A 38 4.61 -12.51 6.04
N ASN A 39 4.66 -12.22 4.74
CA ASN A 39 3.76 -12.77 3.72
C ASN A 39 4.49 -12.87 2.38
N THR A 40 5.43 -13.80 2.29
CA THR A 40 6.26 -14.04 1.11
C THR A 40 5.52 -14.77 -0.03
N ASN A 41 4.40 -15.43 0.28
CA ASN A 41 3.63 -16.25 -0.66
C ASN A 41 2.45 -15.50 -1.29
N TYR A 42 2.30 -14.20 -1.03
CA TYR A 42 1.18 -13.39 -1.51
C TYR A 42 -0.19 -13.95 -1.06
N ASP A 43 -0.27 -14.45 0.17
CA ASP A 43 -1.52 -14.92 0.74
C ASP A 43 -2.47 -13.74 0.96
N LEU A 44 -3.76 -13.97 0.67
CA LEU A 44 -4.83 -12.98 0.77
C LEU A 44 -5.79 -13.28 1.93
N THR A 45 -5.44 -14.19 2.83
CA THR A 45 -6.33 -14.59 3.95
C THR A 45 -6.45 -13.51 5.00
N ASP A 46 -5.37 -12.76 5.27
CA ASP A 46 -5.31 -11.72 6.30
C ASP A 46 -5.74 -10.34 5.79
N ALA A 47 -6.91 -10.28 5.17
CA ALA A 47 -7.46 -9.02 4.69
C ALA A 47 -7.88 -8.11 5.84
N GLY A 48 -7.25 -6.94 5.93
CA GLY A 48 -7.69 -5.86 6.82
C GLY A 48 -8.76 -4.98 6.17
N ILE A 49 -9.47 -4.23 6.99
CA ILE A 49 -10.41 -3.22 6.50
C ILE A 49 -9.67 -2.02 5.92
N ALA A 50 -10.23 -1.43 4.86
CA ALA A 50 -9.70 -0.21 4.27
C ALA A 50 -10.81 0.72 3.82
N GLY A 51 -10.48 2.00 3.74
CA GLY A 51 -11.37 3.02 3.21
C GLY A 51 -10.64 4.32 2.93
N GLY A 52 -11.27 5.21 2.19
CA GLY A 52 -10.62 6.46 1.87
C GLY A 52 -11.46 7.39 1.02
N ALA A 53 -10.84 8.50 0.66
CA ALA A 53 -11.38 9.50 -0.22
C ALA A 53 -10.46 9.72 -1.42
N ILE A 54 -11.06 10.09 -2.54
CA ILE A 54 -10.36 10.40 -3.78
C ILE A 54 -10.88 11.71 -4.36
N VAL A 55 -9.98 12.49 -4.90
CA VAL A 55 -10.29 13.70 -5.68
C VAL A 55 -9.54 13.61 -7.00
N ARG A 56 -10.21 13.91 -8.08
CA ARG A 56 -9.64 13.95 -9.42
C ARG A 56 -9.96 15.27 -10.12
N TYR A 57 -9.01 15.72 -10.92
CA TYR A 57 -9.25 16.78 -11.88
C TYR A 57 -9.06 16.23 -13.30
N ASN A 58 -10.14 16.15 -14.06
CA ASN A 58 -10.13 15.66 -15.43
C ASN A 58 -9.67 16.78 -16.38
N PHE A 59 -8.50 16.62 -16.98
CA PHE A 59 -8.00 17.52 -18.00
C PHE A 59 -8.74 17.29 -19.33
N ASN A 60 -9.07 16.03 -19.58
CA ASN A 60 -9.83 15.57 -20.75
C ASN A 60 -10.47 14.20 -20.43
N GLU A 61 -11.08 13.58 -21.43
CA GLU A 61 -11.77 12.29 -21.33
C GLU A 61 -10.84 11.12 -20.94
N ARG A 62 -9.52 11.31 -21.04
CA ARG A 62 -8.53 10.24 -20.85
C ARG A 62 -7.53 10.48 -19.74
N ILE A 63 -7.23 11.73 -19.39
CA ILE A 63 -6.16 12.06 -18.45
C ILE A 63 -6.72 12.85 -17.28
N SER A 64 -6.43 12.38 -16.09
CA SER A 64 -6.81 13.04 -14.84
C SER A 64 -5.61 13.17 -13.90
N LEU A 65 -5.56 14.27 -13.16
CA LEU A 65 -4.73 14.39 -11.97
C LEU A 65 -5.51 13.82 -10.79
N ARG A 66 -4.86 12.98 -9.99
CA ARG A 66 -5.49 12.23 -8.89
C ARG A 66 -4.80 12.54 -7.58
N PHE A 67 -5.62 12.76 -6.54
CA PHE A 67 -5.22 12.81 -5.15
C PHE A 67 -6.07 11.83 -4.36
N GLY A 68 -5.49 11.21 -3.35
CA GLY A 68 -6.21 10.29 -2.48
C GLY A 68 -5.70 10.37 -1.04
N ALA A 69 -6.60 10.11 -0.11
CA ALA A 69 -6.28 9.89 1.30
C ALA A 69 -6.93 8.57 1.71
N HIS A 70 -6.14 7.67 2.28
CA HIS A 70 -6.52 6.29 2.52
C HIS A 70 -6.19 5.89 3.95
N TYR A 71 -7.01 5.03 4.51
CA TYR A 71 -6.76 4.29 5.74
C TYR A 71 -6.86 2.81 5.45
N GLY A 72 -5.99 2.01 6.06
CA GLY A 72 -6.05 0.56 6.00
C GLY A 72 -5.40 -0.09 7.21
N GLN A 73 -5.91 -1.25 7.58
CA GLN A 73 -5.26 -2.13 8.56
C GLN A 73 -4.51 -3.22 7.81
N LEU A 74 -3.25 -3.41 8.16
CA LEU A 74 -2.41 -4.49 7.63
C LEU A 74 -2.06 -5.45 8.76
N SER A 75 -2.04 -6.73 8.47
CA SER A 75 -1.60 -7.78 9.37
C SER A 75 -0.97 -8.93 8.59
N ALA A 76 -0.06 -9.64 9.22
CA ALA A 76 0.45 -10.90 8.73
C ALA A 76 0.99 -11.74 9.89
N TYR A 77 0.95 -13.06 9.72
CA TYR A 77 1.31 -14.04 10.74
C TYR A 77 2.17 -15.14 10.10
N ASP A 78 3.37 -15.33 10.61
CA ASP A 78 4.26 -16.43 10.21
C ASP A 78 3.62 -17.80 10.39
N SER A 79 2.70 -17.95 11.35
CA SER A 79 1.96 -19.19 11.62
C SER A 79 1.19 -19.70 10.41
N ASP A 80 0.77 -18.81 9.53
CA ASP A 80 -0.08 -19.13 8.38
C ASP A 80 0.73 -19.44 7.11
N SER A 81 2.07 -19.26 7.20
CA SER A 81 2.97 -19.51 6.09
C SER A 81 3.11 -21.01 5.77
N PRO A 82 3.14 -21.40 4.49
CA PRO A 82 3.55 -22.75 4.08
C PRO A 82 5.03 -23.04 4.32
N ASN A 83 5.86 -21.99 4.53
CA ASN A 83 7.30 -22.12 4.76
C ASN A 83 7.59 -22.51 6.23
N ALA A 84 8.25 -23.64 6.45
CA ALA A 84 8.59 -24.12 7.78
C ALA A 84 9.49 -23.16 8.56
N TYR A 85 10.41 -22.46 7.88
CA TYR A 85 11.27 -21.47 8.53
C TYR A 85 10.44 -20.31 9.13
N GLU A 86 9.50 -19.76 8.36
CA GLU A 86 8.63 -18.67 8.81
C GLU A 86 7.74 -19.15 9.97
N ARG A 87 7.10 -20.32 9.87
CA ARG A 87 6.34 -20.88 10.98
C ARG A 87 7.19 -21.06 12.26
N ALA A 88 8.45 -21.48 12.11
CA ALA A 88 9.36 -21.61 13.25
C ALA A 88 9.82 -20.26 13.78
N ARG A 89 9.96 -19.23 12.94
CA ARG A 89 10.24 -17.83 13.32
C ARG A 89 9.11 -17.24 14.16
N ASN A 90 7.84 -17.53 13.79
CA ASN A 90 6.63 -17.25 14.56
C ASN A 90 6.42 -15.76 14.89
N LEU A 91 6.83 -14.89 14.00
CA LEU A 91 6.56 -13.46 14.11
C LEU A 91 5.16 -13.14 13.62
N HIS A 92 4.62 -12.02 14.04
CA HIS A 92 3.39 -11.45 13.52
C HIS A 92 3.38 -9.95 13.76
N PHE A 93 2.62 -9.24 12.96
CA PHE A 93 2.37 -7.82 13.17
C PHE A 93 0.96 -7.41 12.78
N LYS A 94 0.58 -6.24 13.29
CA LYS A 94 -0.57 -5.46 12.85
C LYS A 94 -0.16 -3.99 12.80
N SER A 95 -0.54 -3.30 11.73
CA SER A 95 -0.27 -1.86 11.56
C SER A 95 -1.46 -1.14 10.95
N ASP A 96 -1.79 0.01 11.52
CA ASP A 96 -2.71 0.96 10.90
C ASP A 96 -1.91 1.86 9.96
N ILE A 97 -2.36 1.97 8.70
CA ILE A 97 -1.74 2.80 7.67
C ILE A 97 -2.63 4.00 7.37
N ILE A 98 -2.02 5.19 7.36
CA ILE A 98 -2.63 6.40 6.81
C ILE A 98 -1.77 6.81 5.61
N ASP A 99 -2.35 6.78 4.42
CA ASP A 99 -1.68 6.96 3.14
C ASP A 99 -2.26 8.14 2.37
N GLY A 100 -1.40 9.00 1.85
CA GLY A 100 -1.73 10.07 0.91
C GLY A 100 -1.07 9.83 -0.44
N ILE A 101 -1.83 9.91 -1.53
CA ILE A 101 -1.29 9.75 -2.88
C ILE A 101 -1.50 10.99 -3.73
N ALA A 102 -0.54 11.22 -4.65
CA ALA A 102 -0.66 12.18 -5.74
C ALA A 102 -0.10 11.55 -7.03
N GLY A 103 -0.85 11.62 -8.13
CA GLY A 103 -0.44 10.97 -9.37
C GLY A 103 -1.36 11.28 -10.53
N PHE A 104 -1.12 10.60 -11.64
CA PHE A 104 -1.90 10.71 -12.86
C PHE A 104 -2.66 9.42 -13.14
N GLU A 105 -3.82 9.57 -13.74
CA GLU A 105 -4.70 8.49 -14.14
C GLU A 105 -4.96 8.59 -15.64
N PHE A 106 -4.97 7.44 -16.32
CA PHE A 106 -5.23 7.32 -17.74
C PHE A 106 -6.40 6.37 -18.00
N ASN A 107 -7.45 6.90 -18.64
CA ASN A 107 -8.61 6.16 -19.10
C ASN A 107 -8.35 5.56 -20.49
N PHE A 108 -8.51 4.25 -20.65
CA PHE A 108 -8.30 3.58 -21.95
C PHE A 108 -9.37 3.92 -22.99
N LEU A 109 -10.60 4.13 -22.52
CA LEU A 109 -11.71 4.59 -23.35
C LEU A 109 -12.02 6.05 -23.01
N PRO A 110 -12.58 6.84 -23.96
CA PRO A 110 -13.15 8.14 -23.62
C PRO A 110 -14.19 7.98 -22.50
N TYR A 111 -14.10 8.81 -21.46
CA TYR A 111 -15.03 8.78 -20.35
C TYR A 111 -15.66 10.16 -20.16
N VAL A 112 -16.98 10.22 -20.32
CA VAL A 112 -17.76 11.46 -20.32
C VAL A 112 -19.00 11.27 -19.46
N HIS A 113 -19.06 11.94 -18.32
CA HIS A 113 -20.19 11.87 -17.41
C HIS A 113 -21.49 12.27 -18.07
N GLY A 114 -22.50 11.44 -17.87
CA GLY A 114 -23.82 11.64 -18.44
C GLY A 114 -23.97 11.22 -19.91
N SER A 115 -22.92 10.71 -20.53
CA SER A 115 -22.98 10.16 -21.88
C SER A 115 -23.57 8.74 -21.87
N LYS A 116 -24.37 8.40 -22.85
CA LYS A 116 -24.86 7.02 -23.05
C LYS A 116 -23.83 6.12 -23.73
N ASP A 117 -22.89 6.70 -24.48
CA ASP A 117 -21.90 5.96 -25.28
C ASP A 117 -20.55 5.85 -24.56
N TYR A 118 -20.23 6.80 -23.66
CA TYR A 118 -18.93 6.93 -22.99
C TYR A 118 -19.06 6.83 -21.46
N PHE A 119 -19.95 5.97 -20.96
CA PHE A 119 -20.29 5.80 -19.55
C PHE A 119 -19.36 4.83 -18.78
N PHE A 120 -18.44 4.17 -19.49
CA PHE A 120 -17.55 3.15 -18.95
C PHE A 120 -16.13 3.34 -19.43
N THR A 121 -15.15 3.11 -18.54
CA THR A 121 -13.75 3.03 -18.92
C THR A 121 -12.95 2.16 -17.96
N PRO A 122 -12.09 1.25 -18.45
CA PRO A 122 -10.94 0.78 -17.70
C PRO A 122 -9.91 1.91 -17.58
N TYR A 123 -9.18 1.93 -16.47
CA TYR A 123 -8.12 2.92 -16.27
C TYR A 123 -6.92 2.31 -15.53
N VAL A 124 -5.79 3.00 -15.63
CA VAL A 124 -4.59 2.78 -14.83
C VAL A 124 -4.16 4.09 -14.21
N PHE A 125 -3.46 4.01 -13.09
CA PHE A 125 -2.84 5.19 -12.51
C PHE A 125 -1.45 4.87 -11.96
N ALA A 126 -0.64 5.92 -11.84
CA ALA A 126 0.65 5.88 -11.17
C ALA A 126 0.93 7.22 -10.49
N GLY A 127 1.62 7.18 -9.35
CA GLY A 127 1.94 8.34 -8.56
C GLY A 127 2.88 8.05 -7.41
N LEU A 128 3.03 9.02 -6.53
CA LEU A 128 3.77 8.92 -5.28
C LEU A 128 2.79 8.70 -4.13
N SER A 129 3.19 7.87 -3.19
CA SER A 129 2.53 7.64 -1.91
C SER A 129 3.42 8.15 -0.79
N PHE A 130 2.81 8.81 0.21
CA PHE A 130 3.41 9.15 1.49
C PHE A 130 2.52 8.58 2.58
N PHE A 131 3.08 7.80 3.47
CA PHE A 131 2.28 7.08 4.46
C PHE A 131 2.92 7.07 5.83
N HIS A 132 2.05 7.04 6.84
CA HIS A 132 2.39 6.78 8.24
C HIS A 132 2.01 5.35 8.58
N TYR A 133 2.85 4.68 9.36
CA TYR A 133 2.65 3.31 9.84
C TYR A 133 3.20 3.12 11.25
N ASN A 134 2.67 2.14 11.97
CA ASN A 134 3.08 1.81 13.32
C ASN A 134 2.86 0.31 13.59
N PRO A 135 3.85 -0.54 13.28
CA PRO A 135 3.76 -1.97 13.50
C PRO A 135 3.71 -2.30 14.99
N LYS A 136 2.77 -3.17 15.33
CA LYS A 136 2.53 -3.68 16.68
C LYS A 136 2.50 -5.20 16.66
N ALA A 137 2.96 -5.84 17.73
CA ALA A 137 2.77 -7.28 17.95
C ALA A 137 2.06 -7.53 19.28
N GLU A 138 1.32 -8.62 19.34
CA GLU A 138 0.63 -9.03 20.56
C GLU A 138 1.59 -9.69 21.53
N TYR A 139 1.56 -9.25 22.79
CA TYR A 139 2.30 -9.85 23.89
C TYR A 139 1.43 -9.89 25.14
N ASN A 140 1.17 -11.08 25.67
CA ASN A 140 0.31 -11.31 26.83
C ASN A 140 -1.11 -10.71 26.72
N GLY A 141 -1.69 -10.69 25.51
CA GLY A 141 -3.02 -10.15 25.24
C GLY A 141 -3.07 -8.64 24.99
N GLU A 142 -1.93 -7.96 24.95
CA GLU A 142 -1.83 -6.53 24.64
C GLU A 142 -1.03 -6.28 23.35
N TRP A 143 -1.48 -5.32 22.54
CA TRP A 143 -0.76 -4.88 21.34
C TRP A 143 0.32 -3.87 21.69
N VAL A 144 1.57 -4.25 21.50
CA VAL A 144 2.77 -3.47 21.84
C VAL A 144 3.39 -2.90 20.56
N GLU A 145 3.75 -1.61 20.57
CA GLU A 145 4.47 -0.98 19.47
C GLU A 145 5.89 -1.52 19.34
N LEU A 146 6.27 -1.97 18.15
CA LEU A 146 7.56 -2.61 17.90
C LEU A 146 8.70 -1.60 17.71
N ARG A 147 8.44 -0.51 17.00
CA ARG A 147 9.45 0.52 16.70
C ARG A 147 10.24 1.02 17.92
N PRO A 148 9.62 1.37 19.07
CA PRO A 148 10.37 1.83 20.24
C PRO A 148 11.24 0.75 20.88
N LEU A 149 10.99 -0.52 20.57
CA LEU A 149 11.74 -1.65 21.12
C LEU A 149 13.05 -1.92 20.39
N GLY A 150 13.21 -1.43 19.15
CA GLY A 150 14.41 -1.66 18.35
C GLY A 150 14.74 -3.14 18.22
N THR A 151 13.76 -3.94 17.78
CA THR A 151 13.75 -5.40 17.78
C THR A 151 14.91 -6.05 17.02
N GLU A 152 15.56 -5.33 16.13
CA GLU A 152 16.76 -5.73 15.38
C GLU A 152 18.05 -5.10 15.95
N GLY A 153 17.99 -4.54 17.16
CA GLY A 153 19.17 -4.00 17.84
C GLY A 153 19.49 -2.54 17.52
N GLN A 154 18.54 -1.80 16.92
CA GLN A 154 18.70 -0.37 16.65
C GLN A 154 18.98 0.40 17.95
N PHE A 155 20.00 1.29 17.92
CA PHE A 155 20.27 2.15 19.06
C PHE A 155 19.11 3.13 19.30
N LYS A 156 19.02 3.60 20.54
CA LYS A 156 17.98 4.55 20.92
C LYS A 156 18.15 5.87 20.16
N GLY A 157 17.15 6.23 19.36
CA GLY A 157 17.20 7.39 18.46
C GLY A 157 17.61 7.05 17.01
N GLU A 158 17.94 5.79 16.72
CA GLU A 158 18.26 5.27 15.38
C GLU A 158 17.19 4.30 14.85
N GLU A 159 16.01 4.33 15.46
CA GLU A 159 14.88 3.54 14.97
C GLU A 159 14.43 4.05 13.59
N TYR A 160 13.89 3.15 12.76
CA TYR A 160 13.33 3.53 11.48
C TYR A 160 12.22 4.59 11.61
N TYR A 161 11.99 5.37 10.56
CA TYR A 161 10.97 6.41 10.54
C TYR A 161 9.56 5.79 10.45
N SER A 162 8.62 6.37 11.20
CA SER A 162 7.19 5.99 11.11
C SER A 162 6.47 6.61 9.92
N ILE A 163 7.13 7.48 9.17
CA ILE A 163 6.64 8.06 7.92
C ILE A 163 7.61 7.67 6.82
N SER A 164 7.08 7.17 5.72
CA SER A 164 7.86 6.78 4.55
C SER A 164 7.12 7.13 3.27
N ALA A 165 7.74 6.81 2.14
CA ALA A 165 7.20 7.03 0.82
C ALA A 165 7.28 5.77 -0.04
N GLY A 166 6.55 5.76 -1.15
CA GLY A 166 6.56 4.68 -2.11
C GLY A 166 5.99 5.10 -3.45
N LEU A 167 5.99 4.17 -4.38
CA LEU A 167 5.30 4.29 -5.66
C LEU A 167 3.90 3.69 -5.52
N ALA A 168 2.87 4.49 -5.77
CA ALA A 168 1.49 4.04 -5.88
C ALA A 168 1.12 3.80 -7.34
N TYR A 169 0.53 2.66 -7.63
CA TYR A 169 0.04 2.32 -8.96
C TYR A 169 -1.16 1.37 -8.85
N GLY A 170 -1.94 1.31 -9.91
CA GLY A 170 -3.11 0.44 -9.91
C GLY A 170 -3.91 0.51 -11.19
N MET A 171 -4.96 -0.28 -11.19
CA MET A 171 -5.93 -0.35 -12.28
C MET A 171 -7.34 -0.48 -11.73
N GLY A 172 -8.30 -0.07 -12.53
CA GLY A 172 -9.69 -0.19 -12.16
C GLY A 172 -10.64 0.03 -13.32
N VAL A 173 -11.90 0.07 -12.97
CA VAL A 173 -12.98 0.37 -13.91
C VAL A 173 -13.90 1.43 -13.31
N LYS A 174 -14.40 2.31 -14.16
CA LYS A 174 -15.41 3.33 -13.83
C LYS A 174 -16.68 3.05 -14.61
N PHE A 175 -17.81 3.19 -13.94
CA PHE A 175 -19.15 3.07 -14.52
C PHE A 175 -19.99 4.25 -14.06
N ASP A 176 -20.56 5.03 -14.98
CA ASP A 176 -21.57 6.01 -14.63
C ASP A 176 -22.87 5.32 -14.23
N LEU A 177 -23.31 5.56 -13.00
CA LEU A 177 -24.61 5.15 -12.46
C LEU A 177 -25.71 6.16 -12.82
N SER A 178 -25.31 7.42 -12.96
CA SER A 178 -26.18 8.53 -13.34
C SER A 178 -25.34 9.65 -13.96
N TYR A 179 -25.97 10.76 -14.32
CA TYR A 179 -25.30 11.91 -14.93
C TYR A 179 -24.09 12.44 -14.15
N ARG A 180 -24.04 12.24 -12.83
CA ARG A 180 -22.99 12.79 -11.97
C ARG A 180 -22.37 11.77 -11.03
N TRP A 181 -22.94 10.58 -10.86
CA TRP A 181 -22.45 9.55 -9.96
C TRP A 181 -21.83 8.42 -10.74
N SER A 182 -20.65 8.02 -10.34
CA SER A 182 -19.96 6.84 -10.89
C SER A 182 -19.57 5.85 -9.79
N LEU A 183 -19.61 4.57 -10.15
CA LEU A 183 -19.08 3.46 -9.40
C LEU A 183 -17.66 3.18 -9.88
N ASN A 184 -16.71 3.08 -8.96
CA ASN A 184 -15.34 2.72 -9.26
C ASN A 184 -15.00 1.41 -8.55
N ILE A 185 -14.38 0.47 -9.25
CA ILE A 185 -13.78 -0.72 -8.68
C ILE A 185 -12.30 -0.67 -9.01
N GLU A 186 -11.43 -0.78 -8.00
CA GLU A 186 -10.00 -0.54 -8.17
C GLU A 186 -9.17 -1.53 -7.38
N LEU A 187 -8.12 -2.02 -8.00
CA LEU A 187 -6.99 -2.70 -7.37
C LEU A 187 -5.79 -1.77 -7.44
N SER A 188 -5.23 -1.43 -6.29
CA SER A 188 -4.09 -0.52 -6.20
C SER A 188 -3.02 -1.07 -5.28
N ALA A 189 -1.76 -0.90 -5.65
CA ALA A 189 -0.61 -1.35 -4.89
C ALA A 189 0.34 -0.19 -4.57
N ARG A 190 1.16 -0.37 -3.52
CA ARG A 190 2.25 0.52 -3.15
C ARG A 190 3.52 -0.30 -3.01
N SER A 191 4.53 0.04 -3.80
CA SER A 191 5.90 -0.45 -3.60
C SER A 191 6.65 0.55 -2.75
N LEU A 192 7.06 0.13 -1.56
CA LEU A 192 7.59 1.03 -0.54
C LEU A 192 9.09 1.25 -0.70
N PHE A 193 9.58 2.38 -0.19
CA PHE A 193 11.01 2.65 -0.08
C PHE A 193 11.59 2.18 1.27
N THR A 194 10.75 1.71 2.18
CA THR A 194 11.12 1.09 3.46
C THR A 194 10.91 -0.42 3.42
N ASP A 195 11.58 -1.11 4.33
CA ASP A 195 11.51 -2.54 4.59
C ASP A 195 11.12 -2.82 6.04
N TYR A 196 10.56 -1.84 6.72
CA TYR A 196 10.19 -1.92 8.13
C TYR A 196 8.70 -1.71 8.36
N LEU A 197 7.87 -1.98 7.34
CA LEU A 197 6.41 -1.88 7.49
C LEU A 197 5.88 -2.85 8.53
N ASP A 198 6.54 -4.03 8.64
CA ASP A 198 6.25 -5.13 9.56
C ASP A 198 7.27 -5.25 10.72
N ASP A 199 8.22 -4.31 10.84
CA ASP A 199 9.33 -4.34 11.81
C ASP A 199 10.37 -5.45 11.55
N VAL A 200 10.40 -6.02 10.34
CA VAL A 200 11.31 -7.13 9.98
C VAL A 200 12.09 -6.75 8.72
N SER A 201 13.44 -6.80 8.77
CA SER A 201 14.27 -6.41 7.63
C SER A 201 15.61 -7.15 7.60
N THR A 202 16.30 -7.30 8.73
CA THR A 202 17.70 -7.68 8.75
C THR A 202 17.98 -8.98 9.51
N VAL A 203 18.67 -8.89 10.63
CA VAL A 203 19.16 -10.02 11.41
C VAL A 203 18.75 -9.91 12.87
N TYR A 204 18.78 -11.05 13.56
CA TYR A 204 18.59 -11.07 15.01
C TYR A 204 19.75 -10.39 15.72
N PRO A 205 19.48 -9.48 16.68
CA PRO A 205 20.51 -8.87 17.52
C PRO A 205 21.02 -9.84 18.58
N ASP A 206 22.12 -9.46 19.25
CA ASP A 206 22.50 -10.12 20.49
C ASP A 206 21.49 -9.84 21.59
N LYS A 207 20.94 -10.91 22.20
CA LYS A 207 19.86 -10.83 23.19
C LYS A 207 20.31 -10.14 24.49
N SER A 208 21.60 -10.25 24.87
CA SER A 208 22.13 -9.62 26.08
C SER A 208 22.29 -8.12 25.86
N ASP A 209 22.73 -7.70 24.68
CA ASP A 209 22.85 -6.30 24.30
C ASP A 209 21.48 -5.65 24.15
N LEU A 210 20.53 -6.32 23.47
CA LEU A 210 19.17 -5.82 23.34
C LEU A 210 18.48 -5.67 24.70
N ARG A 211 18.64 -6.63 25.61
CA ARG A 211 18.11 -6.56 26.98
C ARG A 211 18.67 -5.36 27.73
N ARG A 212 19.96 -5.12 27.61
CA ARG A 212 20.63 -3.97 28.25
C ARG A 212 20.12 -2.63 27.71
N LEU A 213 19.85 -2.55 26.40
CA LEU A 213 19.45 -1.32 25.71
C LEU A 213 17.95 -1.03 25.83
N ARG A 214 17.09 -2.07 25.76
CA ARG A 214 15.64 -1.95 25.57
C ARG A 214 14.82 -2.75 26.58
N GLY A 215 15.44 -3.64 27.34
CA GLY A 215 14.75 -4.47 28.34
C GLY A 215 14.26 -5.81 27.81
N ASP A 216 13.62 -6.57 28.71
CA ASP A 216 13.18 -7.94 28.44
C ASP A 216 12.06 -8.04 27.40
N LEU A 217 11.18 -7.03 27.34
CA LEU A 217 10.09 -6.99 26.37
C LEU A 217 10.62 -6.92 24.93
N ALA A 218 11.67 -6.14 24.68
CA ALA A 218 12.30 -6.06 23.37
C ALA A 218 12.89 -7.42 22.94
N VAL A 219 13.52 -8.14 23.87
CA VAL A 219 14.05 -9.49 23.59
C VAL A 219 12.92 -10.48 23.28
N ALA A 220 11.83 -10.43 24.05
CA ALA A 220 10.69 -11.32 23.85
C ALA A 220 9.96 -11.10 22.52
N LEU A 221 9.94 -9.86 22.01
CA LEU A 221 9.30 -9.51 20.74
C LEU A 221 10.27 -9.54 19.54
N SER A 222 11.58 -9.45 19.78
CA SER A 222 12.60 -9.63 18.74
C SER A 222 12.67 -11.09 18.27
N ASP A 223 12.63 -12.04 19.19
CA ASP A 223 12.72 -13.49 18.91
C ASP A 223 11.56 -14.23 19.56
N ARG A 224 10.64 -14.70 18.72
CA ARG A 224 9.47 -15.50 19.08
C ARG A 224 9.57 -16.94 18.58
N SER A 225 10.76 -17.36 18.14
CA SER A 225 10.97 -18.65 17.49
C SER A 225 10.54 -19.82 18.36
N ILE A 226 9.93 -20.80 17.72
CA ILE A 226 9.45 -22.05 18.32
C ILE A 226 10.07 -23.25 17.61
N ILE A 227 10.15 -24.36 18.31
CA ILE A 227 10.56 -25.63 17.71
C ILE A 227 9.33 -26.27 17.07
N ILE A 228 9.43 -26.58 15.78
CA ILE A 228 8.39 -27.31 15.04
C ILE A 228 8.94 -28.64 14.53
N PRO A 229 8.08 -29.66 14.27
CA PRO A 229 8.53 -30.99 13.83
C PRO A 229 9.36 -30.99 12.54
N GLU A 230 9.01 -30.10 11.60
CA GLU A 230 9.65 -29.97 10.29
C GLU A 230 11.01 -29.27 10.34
N LEU A 231 11.29 -28.53 11.41
CA LEU A 231 12.52 -27.77 11.58
C LEU A 231 13.02 -27.89 13.03
N SER A 232 13.87 -28.88 13.28
CA SER A 232 14.45 -29.12 14.59
C SER A 232 15.70 -28.28 14.91
N ASP A 233 16.01 -27.29 14.09
CA ASP A 233 17.20 -26.46 14.25
C ASP A 233 16.99 -25.44 15.40
N ALA A 234 17.63 -25.73 16.53
CA ALA A 234 17.68 -24.86 17.71
C ALA A 234 18.50 -23.56 17.49
N THR A 235 18.88 -23.25 16.25
CA THR A 235 19.71 -22.07 15.93
C THR A 235 18.90 -20.82 15.60
N LEU A 236 17.59 -20.95 15.36
CA LEU A 236 16.71 -19.81 15.13
C LEU A 236 16.80 -18.79 16.26
N GLY A 237 16.80 -17.51 15.92
CA GLY A 237 16.90 -16.41 16.89
C GLY A 237 18.30 -16.16 17.44
N ARG A 238 19.35 -16.77 16.89
CA ARG A 238 20.74 -16.45 17.27
C ARG A 238 21.19 -15.15 16.64
N ALA A 239 22.01 -14.40 17.37
CA ALA A 239 22.61 -13.16 16.89
C ALA A 239 23.28 -13.33 15.52
N GLY A 240 22.99 -12.43 14.60
CA GLY A 240 23.53 -12.43 13.23
C GLY A 240 22.83 -13.37 12.25
N GLN A 241 21.86 -14.17 12.68
CA GLN A 241 21.04 -14.95 11.76
C GLN A 241 19.96 -14.07 11.13
N GLN A 242 19.53 -14.47 9.93
CA GLN A 242 18.50 -13.77 9.18
C GLN A 242 17.19 -13.73 9.98
N ARG A 243 16.64 -12.52 10.16
CA ARG A 243 15.30 -12.28 10.69
C ARG A 243 14.35 -11.87 9.57
N GLY A 244 14.78 -10.99 8.68
CA GLY A 244 14.10 -10.54 7.49
C GLY A 244 14.99 -10.58 6.24
N GLN A 245 14.49 -10.09 5.13
CA GLN A 245 15.19 -10.05 3.85
C GLN A 245 15.34 -8.62 3.33
N SER A 246 16.38 -7.93 3.72
CA SER A 246 16.61 -6.49 3.43
C SER A 246 16.67 -6.12 1.92
N ASN A 247 16.79 -7.11 1.04
CA ASN A 247 16.83 -6.89 -0.41
C ASN A 247 15.44 -6.72 -1.06
N THR A 248 14.40 -7.20 -0.41
CA THR A 248 13.01 -7.11 -0.86
C THR A 248 12.32 -6.01 -0.06
N LYS A 249 11.67 -5.07 -0.74
CA LYS A 249 10.92 -4.01 -0.06
C LYS A 249 9.48 -4.42 0.15
N ASP A 250 8.93 -4.02 1.29
CA ASP A 250 7.53 -4.24 1.62
C ASP A 250 6.59 -3.60 0.62
N GLN A 251 5.42 -4.20 0.48
CA GLN A 251 4.34 -3.72 -0.36
C GLN A 251 3.01 -3.86 0.37
N TYR A 252 2.04 -3.06 0.00
CA TYR A 252 0.64 -3.30 0.36
C TYR A 252 -0.29 -2.95 -0.78
N ALA A 253 -1.46 -3.57 -0.78
CA ALA A 253 -2.47 -3.36 -1.80
C ALA A 253 -3.83 -3.09 -1.19
N PHE A 254 -4.66 -2.34 -1.93
CA PHE A 254 -6.08 -2.17 -1.64
C PHE A 254 -6.92 -2.70 -2.79
N LEU A 255 -7.94 -3.46 -2.43
CA LEU A 255 -9.06 -3.77 -3.32
C LEU A 255 -10.26 -2.96 -2.85
N SER A 256 -10.79 -2.09 -3.70
CA SER A 256 -11.77 -1.09 -3.29
C SER A 256 -12.96 -0.97 -4.22
N VAL A 257 -14.09 -0.58 -3.62
CA VAL A 257 -15.32 -0.19 -4.32
C VAL A 257 -15.72 1.19 -3.82
N GLY A 258 -15.90 2.14 -4.70
CA GLY A 258 -16.16 3.53 -4.35
C GLY A 258 -17.23 4.20 -5.17
N LEU A 259 -17.84 5.23 -4.60
CA LEU A 259 -18.77 6.14 -5.26
C LEU A 259 -18.14 7.51 -5.41
N VAL A 260 -18.18 8.04 -6.62
CA VAL A 260 -17.57 9.32 -6.98
C VAL A 260 -18.61 10.24 -7.61
N TYR A 261 -18.59 11.51 -7.22
CA TYR A 261 -19.46 12.54 -7.73
C TYR A 261 -18.69 13.52 -8.60
N TYR A 262 -19.23 13.83 -9.78
CA TYR A 262 -18.70 14.81 -10.73
C TYR A 262 -19.30 16.20 -10.50
N PHE A 263 -18.44 17.20 -10.31
CA PHE A 263 -18.83 18.60 -10.02
C PHE A 263 -18.78 19.51 -11.26
N GLY A 264 -18.28 19.01 -12.39
CA GLY A 264 -18.15 19.81 -13.61
C GLY A 264 -19.48 19.99 -14.38
N ASP A 265 -19.39 20.73 -15.47
CA ASP A 265 -20.52 20.95 -16.36
C ASP A 265 -20.84 19.71 -17.18
N LEU A 266 -22.12 19.32 -17.17
CA LEU A 266 -22.62 18.24 -18.00
C LEU A 266 -22.86 18.80 -19.42
N ARG A 267 -22.26 18.15 -20.41
CA ARG A 267 -22.55 18.48 -21.81
C ARG A 267 -23.77 17.69 -22.25
N CYS A 268 -24.82 18.39 -22.67
CA CYS A 268 -25.91 17.75 -23.39
C CYS A 268 -25.36 17.21 -24.71
N PRO A 269 -25.65 15.95 -25.10
CA PRO A 269 -25.33 15.48 -26.44
C PRO A 269 -26.03 16.36 -27.43
N THR A 270 -25.26 17.05 -28.26
CA THR A 270 -25.81 17.72 -29.49
C THR A 270 -26.14 16.59 -30.45
N TYR A 271 -27.43 16.44 -30.74
CA TYR A 271 -27.94 15.60 -31.81
C TYR A 271 -27.51 16.14 -33.16
#